data_87e348d959c48b5cc6c8757ccd4fbbed
#
_entry.id   87e348d959c48b5cc6c8757ccd4fbbed
#
_cell.length_a   1.000
_cell.length_b   1.000
_cell.length_c   1.000
_cell.angle_alpha   90.00
_cell.angle_beta   90.00
_cell.angle_gamma   90.00
#
_symmetry.space_group_name_H-M   'P 1'
#
loop_
_entity.id
_entity.type
_entity.pdbx_description
1 polymer ?
#
loop_
_entity_poly.entity_id
_entity_poly.type
_entity_poly.pdbx_seq_one_letter_code
_entity_poly.pdbx_strand_id
1 'polypeptide(L)'
;QPSRGKVSAPKDCVIAYLPQHLMTEDGRTVFEEASQAFAHLHAMEAEIEAINKELETRTDYESDSYMELIEKVSAMSEKFYSIDLTHFEEDVEKALLGLGFMREDFNRPTSDFSGGWRMRIELAKLLLQNPDVLLLDEPTNHLDIESIQWLEDFLVNSAKAVIVISHD
;
A
#
# COMPACT_ATOMS: atom_id res chain seq x y z
N GLN A 1 8.60 -17.23 5.72
CA GLN A 1 9.42 -17.28 6.94
C GLN A 1 10.80 -17.86 6.63
N PRO A 2 11.86 -17.33 7.23
CA PRO A 2 13.20 -17.87 6.97
C PRO A 2 13.37 -19.27 7.53
N SER A 3 14.14 -20.11 6.83
CA SER A 3 14.49 -21.47 7.29
C SER A 3 15.41 -21.45 8.50
N ARG A 4 16.22 -20.42 8.62
CA ARG A 4 17.13 -20.14 9.72
C ARG A 4 17.21 -18.65 9.96
N GLY A 5 17.45 -18.26 11.20
CA GLY A 5 17.58 -16.86 11.59
C GLY A 5 16.29 -16.25 12.11
N LYS A 6 16.34 -14.96 12.36
CA LYS A 6 15.23 -14.20 12.93
C LYS A 6 15.02 -12.93 12.12
N VAL A 7 13.75 -12.64 11.82
CA VAL A 7 13.36 -11.37 11.22
C VAL A 7 12.90 -10.42 12.32
N SER A 8 13.44 -9.23 12.32
CA SER A 8 13.09 -8.20 13.30
C SER A 8 12.89 -6.87 12.59
N ALA A 9 11.86 -6.14 12.97
CA ALA A 9 11.53 -4.82 12.44
C ALA A 9 10.99 -3.93 13.55
N PRO A 10 11.15 -2.59 13.46
CA PRO A 10 10.52 -1.66 14.38
C PRO A 10 9.00 -1.83 14.38
N LYS A 11 8.36 -1.56 15.52
CA LYS A 11 6.90 -1.73 15.66
C LYS A 11 6.09 -0.89 14.70
N ASP A 12 6.59 0.28 14.32
CA ASP A 12 5.90 1.24 13.43
C ASP A 12 6.27 1.05 11.95
N CYS A 13 7.04 0.02 11.64
CA CYS A 13 7.46 -0.27 10.27
C CYS A 13 6.34 -0.95 9.49
N VAL A 14 5.94 -0.35 8.37
CA VAL A 14 4.95 -0.92 7.46
C VAL A 14 5.66 -1.75 6.40
N ILE A 15 5.39 -3.05 6.41
CA ILE A 15 5.97 -4.00 5.46
C ILE A 15 4.88 -4.44 4.49
N ALA A 16 5.12 -4.25 3.19
CA ALA A 16 4.25 -4.72 2.13
C ALA A 16 4.92 -5.86 1.37
N TYR A 17 4.15 -6.87 1.03
CA TYR A 17 4.62 -8.05 0.31
C TYR A 17 3.78 -8.28 -0.94
N LEU A 18 4.46 -8.42 -2.08
CA LEU A 18 3.86 -8.84 -3.33
C LEU A 18 4.31 -10.25 -3.66
N PRO A 19 3.47 -11.28 -3.50
CA PRO A 19 3.81 -12.65 -3.87
C PRO A 19 3.84 -12.81 -5.39
N GLN A 20 4.50 -13.88 -5.84
CA GLN A 20 4.62 -14.20 -7.27
C GLN A 20 3.26 -14.48 -7.94
N HIS A 21 2.32 -15.03 -7.19
CA HIS A 21 0.97 -15.35 -7.68
C HIS A 21 -0.07 -14.72 -6.76
N LEU A 22 -0.80 -13.76 -7.31
CA LEU A 22 -1.93 -13.12 -6.65
C LEU A 22 -3.20 -13.29 -7.47
N MET A 23 -4.30 -13.48 -6.76
CA MET A 23 -5.62 -13.42 -7.34
C MET A 23 -6.24 -12.07 -6.96
N THR A 24 -6.48 -11.21 -7.95
CA THR A 24 -7.24 -9.99 -7.76
C THR A 24 -8.73 -10.29 -7.79
N GLU A 25 -9.52 -9.52 -7.05
CA GLU A 25 -10.97 -9.60 -7.17
C GLU A 25 -11.42 -9.09 -8.53
N ASP A 26 -12.34 -9.80 -9.15
CA ASP A 26 -12.98 -9.38 -10.39
C ASP A 26 -14.16 -8.43 -10.09
N GLY A 27 -14.52 -7.60 -11.06
CA GLY A 27 -15.71 -6.75 -10.99
C GLY A 27 -15.42 -5.26 -10.85
N ARG A 28 -14.14 -4.88 -10.72
CA ARG A 28 -13.72 -3.48 -10.72
C ARG A 28 -12.95 -3.14 -11.98
N THR A 29 -12.92 -1.85 -12.33
CA THR A 29 -12.02 -1.36 -13.38
C THR A 29 -10.59 -1.31 -12.84
N VAL A 30 -9.62 -1.18 -13.75
CA VAL A 30 -8.19 -1.04 -13.38
C VAL A 30 -7.99 0.14 -12.42
N PHE A 31 -8.59 1.29 -12.72
CA PHE A 31 -8.49 2.48 -11.87
C PHE A 31 -9.14 2.28 -10.50
N GLU A 32 -10.33 1.70 -10.46
CA GLU A 32 -11.02 1.40 -9.20
C GLU A 32 -10.21 0.44 -8.32
N GLU A 33 -9.64 -0.60 -8.92
CA GLU A 33 -8.83 -1.56 -8.17
C GLU A 33 -7.56 -0.93 -7.61
N ALA A 34 -6.83 -0.15 -8.40
CA ALA A 34 -5.65 0.57 -7.93
C ALA A 34 -6.01 1.57 -6.82
N SER A 35 -7.16 2.20 -6.92
CA SER A 35 -7.67 3.15 -5.92
C SER A 35 -8.00 2.50 -4.58
N GLN A 36 -8.13 1.17 -4.51
CA GLN A 36 -8.33 0.45 -3.25
C GLN A 36 -7.16 0.61 -2.28
N ALA A 37 -6.00 1.04 -2.75
CA ALA A 37 -4.88 1.41 -1.87
C ALA A 37 -5.29 2.44 -0.81
N PHE A 38 -6.25 3.30 -1.12
CA PHE A 38 -6.74 4.35 -0.24
C PHE A 38 -7.93 3.92 0.62
N ALA A 39 -8.49 2.74 0.40
CA ALA A 39 -9.52 2.18 1.27
C ALA A 39 -9.01 2.04 2.71
N HIS A 40 -7.73 1.70 2.89
CA HIS A 40 -7.08 1.63 4.19
C HIS A 40 -7.01 2.99 4.88
N LEU A 41 -6.86 4.07 4.12
CA LEU A 41 -6.83 5.43 4.67
C LEU A 41 -8.21 5.86 5.17
N HIS A 42 -9.27 5.55 4.43
CA HIS A 42 -10.63 5.79 4.87
C HIS A 42 -10.99 4.97 6.10
N ALA A 43 -10.56 3.71 6.15
CA ALA A 43 -10.74 2.85 7.32
C ALA A 43 -9.98 3.41 8.54
N MET A 44 -8.77 3.92 8.34
CA MET A 44 -7.97 4.55 9.38
C MET A 44 -8.64 5.83 9.90
N GLU A 45 -9.15 6.67 9.01
CA GLU A 45 -9.91 7.87 9.38
C GLU A 45 -11.13 7.53 10.24
N ALA A 46 -11.92 6.54 9.83
CA ALA A 46 -13.08 6.07 10.57
C ALA A 46 -12.70 5.54 11.96
N GLU A 47 -11.59 4.82 12.07
CA GLU A 47 -11.09 4.31 13.35
C GLU A 47 -10.62 5.44 14.26
N ILE A 48 -9.93 6.45 13.73
CA ILE A 48 -9.53 7.65 14.48
C ILE A 48 -10.77 8.37 15.04
N GLU A 49 -11.80 8.56 14.22
CA GLU A 49 -13.05 9.19 14.65
C GLU A 49 -13.75 8.37 15.75
N ALA A 50 -13.78 7.05 15.61
CA ALA A 50 -14.39 6.15 16.59
C ALA A 50 -13.66 6.23 17.93
N ILE A 51 -12.33 6.24 17.93
CA ILE A 51 -11.52 6.36 19.16
C ILE A 51 -11.73 7.73 19.80
N ASN A 52 -11.76 8.80 19.03
CA ASN A 52 -12.01 10.15 19.56
C ASN A 52 -13.38 10.24 20.23
N LYS A 53 -14.41 9.66 19.63
CA LYS A 53 -15.75 9.59 20.25
C LYS A 53 -15.76 8.81 21.56
N GLU A 54 -15.03 7.68 21.59
CA GLU A 54 -14.90 6.88 22.81
C GLU A 54 -14.19 7.68 23.91
N LEU A 55 -13.13 8.40 23.59
CA LEU A 55 -12.41 9.24 24.54
C LEU A 55 -13.27 10.39 25.09
N GLU A 56 -14.15 10.97 24.27
CA GLU A 56 -15.07 12.03 24.69
C GLU A 56 -16.07 11.55 25.73
N THR A 57 -16.47 10.28 25.69
CA THR A 57 -17.49 9.71 26.59
C THR A 57 -16.89 9.08 27.84
N ARG A 58 -15.59 8.78 27.84
CA ARG A 58 -14.93 8.14 28.98
C ARG A 58 -14.50 9.17 30.02
N THR A 59 -14.55 8.77 31.29
CA THR A 59 -14.17 9.59 32.44
C THR A 59 -13.01 9.00 33.25
N ASP A 60 -12.53 7.84 32.87
CA ASP A 60 -11.45 7.11 33.55
C ASP A 60 -10.05 7.57 33.09
N TYR A 61 -9.79 8.87 33.20
CA TYR A 61 -8.60 9.54 32.65
C TYR A 61 -7.28 9.00 33.15
N GLU A 62 -7.24 8.34 34.31
CA GLU A 62 -6.04 7.79 34.90
C GLU A 62 -5.87 6.28 34.63
N SER A 63 -6.80 5.65 33.94
CA SER A 63 -6.69 4.21 33.60
C SER A 63 -5.65 3.95 32.53
N ASP A 64 -4.99 2.79 32.60
CA ASP A 64 -4.04 2.35 31.56
C ASP A 64 -4.72 2.23 30.20
N SER A 65 -5.98 1.73 30.18
CA SER A 65 -6.77 1.59 28.97
C SER A 65 -7.02 2.96 28.27
N TYR A 66 -7.33 4.00 29.05
CA TYR A 66 -7.52 5.35 28.50
C TYR A 66 -6.22 5.90 27.90
N MET A 67 -5.11 5.73 28.61
CA MET A 67 -3.79 6.17 28.13
C MET A 67 -3.34 5.43 26.88
N GLU A 68 -3.60 4.14 26.80
CA GLU A 68 -3.33 3.33 25.59
C GLU A 68 -4.13 3.82 24.37
N LEU A 69 -5.39 4.20 24.57
CA LEU A 69 -6.22 4.76 23.49
C LEU A 69 -5.67 6.12 23.01
N ILE A 70 -5.23 6.98 23.93
CA ILE A 70 -4.61 8.25 23.57
C ILE A 70 -3.35 8.04 22.75
N GLU A 71 -2.48 7.13 23.17
CA GLU A 71 -1.24 6.81 22.44
C GLU A 71 -1.56 6.25 21.05
N LYS A 72 -2.53 5.34 20.96
CA LYS A 72 -2.94 4.73 19.71
C LYS A 72 -3.48 5.78 18.73
N VAL A 73 -4.42 6.62 19.16
CA VAL A 73 -5.01 7.64 18.28
C VAL A 73 -4.00 8.71 17.89
N SER A 74 -3.06 9.05 18.77
CA SER A 74 -1.99 9.99 18.44
C SER A 74 -1.07 9.45 17.36
N ALA A 75 -0.64 8.20 17.47
CA ALA A 75 0.21 7.55 16.47
C ALA A 75 -0.52 7.39 15.13
N MET A 76 -1.79 6.97 15.15
CA MET A 76 -2.60 6.82 13.94
C MET A 76 -2.84 8.17 13.26
N SER A 77 -3.13 9.22 14.03
CA SER A 77 -3.38 10.56 13.49
C SER A 77 -2.12 11.15 12.86
N GLU A 78 -0.98 11.00 13.50
CA GLU A 78 0.30 11.45 12.96
C GLU A 78 0.58 10.79 11.60
N LYS A 79 0.40 9.48 11.51
CA LYS A 79 0.59 8.74 10.28
C LYS A 79 -0.43 9.13 9.20
N PHE A 80 -1.70 9.24 9.54
CA PHE A 80 -2.77 9.61 8.61
C PHE A 80 -2.57 11.02 8.03
N TYR A 81 -2.31 12.01 8.89
CA TYR A 81 -2.14 13.39 8.45
C TYR A 81 -0.79 13.67 7.76
N SER A 82 0.16 12.75 7.83
CA SER A 82 1.40 12.82 7.05
C SER A 82 1.20 12.50 5.58
N ILE A 83 0.06 11.89 5.22
CA ILE A 83 -0.25 11.46 3.86
C ILE A 83 -1.03 12.58 3.15
N ASP A 84 -0.50 13.06 2.03
CA ASP A 84 -1.17 14.05 1.21
C ASP A 84 -2.13 13.36 0.23
N LEU A 85 -3.43 13.54 0.45
CA LEU A 85 -4.49 13.00 -0.39
C LEU A 85 -4.96 13.97 -1.49
N THR A 86 -4.37 15.16 -1.57
CA THR A 86 -4.79 16.22 -2.49
C THR A 86 -4.65 15.80 -3.96
N HIS A 87 -3.63 14.98 -4.26
CA HIS A 87 -3.30 14.52 -5.61
C HIS A 87 -3.53 13.02 -5.81
N PHE A 88 -4.46 12.47 -5.08
CA PHE A 88 -4.76 11.04 -5.08
C PHE A 88 -5.00 10.45 -6.46
N GLU A 89 -5.89 11.07 -7.26
CA GLU A 89 -6.20 10.57 -8.60
C GLU A 89 -4.99 10.66 -9.54
N GLU A 90 -4.22 11.73 -9.42
CA GLU A 90 -2.98 11.89 -10.19
C GLU A 90 -1.94 10.84 -9.83
N ASP A 91 -1.81 10.51 -8.55
CA ASP A 91 -0.87 9.51 -8.08
C ASP A 91 -1.24 8.11 -8.58
N VAL A 92 -2.54 7.77 -8.59
CA VAL A 92 -3.03 6.51 -9.16
C VAL A 92 -2.71 6.44 -10.66
N GLU A 93 -2.99 7.50 -11.41
CA GLU A 93 -2.69 7.55 -12.83
C GLU A 93 -1.19 7.40 -13.11
N LYS A 94 -0.35 8.10 -12.37
CA LYS A 94 1.12 8.00 -12.51
C LYS A 94 1.64 6.59 -12.26
N ALA A 95 1.14 5.94 -11.21
CA ALA A 95 1.55 4.58 -10.89
C ALA A 95 1.14 3.60 -11.99
N LEU A 96 -0.08 3.69 -12.49
CA LEU A 96 -0.58 2.83 -13.57
C LEU A 96 0.18 3.07 -14.88
N LEU A 97 0.37 4.32 -15.28
CA LEU A 97 1.13 4.67 -16.48
C LEU A 97 2.58 4.20 -16.39
N GLY A 98 3.20 4.38 -15.23
CA GLY A 98 4.58 3.91 -14.97
C GLY A 98 4.73 2.41 -15.08
N LEU A 99 3.69 1.65 -14.73
CA LEU A 99 3.67 0.19 -14.83
C LEU A 99 3.21 -0.34 -16.20
N GLY A 100 2.99 0.55 -17.16
CA GLY A 100 2.74 0.17 -18.54
C GLY A 100 1.27 0.22 -19.00
N PHE A 101 0.35 0.59 -18.14
CA PHE A 101 -1.04 0.79 -18.53
C PHE A 101 -1.21 2.07 -19.36
N MET A 102 -2.16 2.07 -20.28
CA MET A 102 -2.57 3.24 -21.04
C MET A 102 -3.81 3.87 -20.39
N ARG A 103 -4.08 5.14 -20.68
CA ARG A 103 -5.26 5.83 -20.16
C ARG A 103 -6.58 5.14 -20.55
N GLU A 104 -6.62 4.56 -21.74
CA GLU A 104 -7.76 3.78 -22.23
C GLU A 104 -8.03 2.52 -21.38
N ASP A 105 -7.00 1.99 -20.72
CA ASP A 105 -7.10 0.80 -19.88
C ASP A 105 -7.75 1.08 -18.53
N PHE A 106 -7.77 2.32 -18.08
CA PHE A 106 -8.22 2.67 -16.71
C PHE A 106 -9.68 2.29 -16.44
N ASN A 107 -10.53 2.40 -17.46
CA ASN A 107 -11.96 2.08 -17.34
C ASN A 107 -12.30 0.64 -17.77
N ARG A 108 -11.29 -0.14 -18.13
CA ARG A 108 -11.49 -1.55 -18.50
C ARG A 108 -11.57 -2.42 -17.25
N PRO A 109 -12.41 -3.47 -17.27
CA PRO A 109 -12.46 -4.42 -16.15
C PRO A 109 -11.12 -5.12 -15.95
N THR A 110 -10.76 -5.39 -14.70
CA THR A 110 -9.54 -6.15 -14.37
C THR A 110 -9.57 -7.55 -14.96
N SER A 111 -10.75 -8.13 -15.14
CA SER A 111 -10.95 -9.44 -15.76
C SER A 111 -10.50 -9.53 -17.21
N ASP A 112 -10.38 -8.40 -17.93
CA ASP A 112 -9.88 -8.35 -19.31
C ASP A 112 -8.36 -8.55 -19.40
N PHE A 113 -7.65 -8.54 -18.28
CA PHE A 113 -6.20 -8.57 -18.24
C PHE A 113 -5.67 -9.93 -17.79
N SER A 114 -4.47 -10.29 -18.30
CA SER A 114 -3.74 -11.49 -17.87
C SER A 114 -3.26 -11.39 -16.43
N GLY A 115 -2.81 -12.50 -15.86
CA GLY A 115 -2.26 -12.55 -14.52
C GLY A 115 -1.08 -11.60 -14.29
N GLY A 116 -0.20 -11.45 -15.30
CA GLY A 116 0.93 -10.52 -15.23
C GLY A 116 0.49 -9.07 -15.13
N TRP A 117 -0.53 -8.67 -15.88
CA TRP A 117 -1.10 -7.32 -15.79
C TRP A 117 -1.84 -7.09 -14.48
N ARG A 118 -2.54 -8.10 -13.97
CA ARG A 118 -3.18 -8.03 -12.64
C ARG A 118 -2.14 -7.87 -11.53
N MET A 119 -0.98 -8.52 -11.65
CA MET A 119 0.14 -8.33 -10.72
C MET A 119 0.65 -6.90 -10.73
N ARG A 120 0.67 -6.24 -11.90
CA ARG A 120 1.05 -4.82 -12.00
C ARG A 120 0.05 -3.92 -11.26
N ILE A 121 -1.25 -4.23 -11.33
CA ILE A 121 -2.27 -3.49 -10.55
C ILE A 121 -2.02 -3.65 -9.05
N GLU A 122 -1.74 -4.87 -8.59
CA GLU A 122 -1.42 -5.13 -7.18
C GLU A 122 -0.14 -4.41 -6.75
N LEU A 123 0.86 -4.36 -7.61
CA LEU A 123 2.08 -3.59 -7.36
C LEU A 123 1.78 -2.10 -7.23
N ALA A 124 0.94 -1.55 -8.11
CA ALA A 124 0.51 -0.16 -8.02
C ALA A 124 -0.17 0.13 -6.67
N LYS A 125 -1.05 -0.76 -6.22
CA LYS A 125 -1.71 -0.64 -4.91
C LYS A 125 -0.69 -0.59 -3.76
N LEU A 126 0.32 -1.44 -3.78
CA LEU A 126 1.36 -1.45 -2.74
C LEU A 126 2.20 -0.19 -2.76
N LEU A 127 2.58 0.31 -3.93
CA LEU A 127 3.35 1.54 -4.06
C LEU A 127 2.56 2.77 -3.57
N LEU A 128 1.27 2.82 -3.85
CA LEU A 128 0.39 3.90 -3.42
C LEU A 128 0.16 3.92 -1.90
N GLN A 129 0.28 2.79 -1.24
CA GLN A 129 0.21 2.69 0.22
C GLN A 129 1.47 3.23 0.92
N ASN A 130 2.51 3.53 0.17
CA ASN A 130 3.76 4.09 0.67
C ASN A 130 4.38 3.26 1.82
N PRO A 131 4.64 1.96 1.62
CA PRO A 131 5.20 1.11 2.67
C PRO A 131 6.65 1.47 2.98
N ASP A 132 7.09 1.19 4.22
CA ASP A 132 8.48 1.40 4.64
C ASP A 132 9.41 0.33 4.07
N VAL A 133 8.91 -0.90 3.94
CA VAL A 133 9.63 -2.02 3.34
C VAL A 133 8.74 -2.67 2.29
N LEU A 134 9.27 -2.87 1.10
CA LEU A 134 8.58 -3.54 0.00
C LEU A 134 9.28 -4.88 -0.30
N LEU A 135 8.54 -5.97 -0.18
CA LEU A 135 9.01 -7.31 -0.50
C LEU A 135 8.44 -7.74 -1.86
N LEU A 136 9.31 -7.94 -2.83
CA LEU A 136 8.92 -8.34 -4.19
C LEU A 136 9.43 -9.74 -4.48
N ASP A 137 8.54 -10.63 -4.88
CA ASP A 137 8.87 -12.01 -5.26
C ASP A 137 8.85 -12.14 -6.78
N GLU A 138 10.03 -12.26 -7.36
CA GLU A 138 10.27 -12.38 -8.82
C GLU A 138 9.52 -11.32 -9.64
N PRO A 139 9.67 -10.01 -9.32
CA PRO A 139 8.90 -8.96 -9.99
C PRO A 139 9.21 -8.84 -11.49
N THR A 140 10.41 -9.24 -11.91
CA THR A 140 10.85 -9.15 -13.31
C THR A 140 10.09 -10.09 -14.24
N ASN A 141 9.44 -11.14 -13.73
CA ASN A 141 8.63 -12.06 -14.53
C ASN A 141 7.39 -11.39 -15.13
N HIS A 142 6.94 -10.28 -14.56
CA HIS A 142 5.69 -9.61 -14.95
C HIS A 142 5.90 -8.19 -15.48
N LEU A 143 7.15 -7.69 -15.45
CA LEU A 143 7.46 -6.32 -15.83
C LEU A 143 8.38 -6.28 -17.05
N ASP A 144 8.12 -5.34 -17.96
CA ASP A 144 9.02 -5.01 -19.05
C ASP A 144 10.14 -4.09 -18.54
N ILE A 145 11.12 -3.82 -19.42
CA ILE A 145 12.29 -3.00 -19.06
C ILE A 145 11.89 -1.58 -18.66
N GLU A 146 10.94 -0.99 -19.36
CA GLU A 146 10.48 0.37 -19.07
C GLU A 146 9.81 0.45 -17.69
N SER A 147 8.97 -0.53 -17.37
CA SER A 147 8.31 -0.61 -16.05
C SER A 147 9.31 -0.86 -14.92
N ILE A 148 10.32 -1.70 -15.14
CA ILE A 148 11.39 -1.93 -14.18
C ILE A 148 12.16 -0.63 -13.93
N GLN A 149 12.51 0.09 -14.99
CA GLN A 149 13.23 1.37 -14.88
C GLN A 149 12.41 2.40 -14.09
N TRP A 150 11.13 2.52 -14.41
CA TRP A 150 10.23 3.42 -13.67
C TRP A 150 10.14 3.04 -12.19
N LEU A 151 10.02 1.73 -11.89
CA LEU A 151 9.95 1.23 -10.52
C LEU A 151 11.24 1.54 -9.74
N GLU A 152 12.40 1.32 -10.34
CA GLU A 152 13.68 1.64 -9.73
C GLU A 152 13.78 3.14 -9.39
N ASP A 153 13.41 4.01 -10.33
CA ASP A 153 13.41 5.45 -10.13
C ASP A 153 12.45 5.87 -9.01
N PHE A 154 11.27 5.26 -8.98
CA PHE A 154 10.28 5.50 -7.91
C PHE A 154 10.83 5.14 -6.54
N LEU A 155 11.46 3.97 -6.41
CA LEU A 155 11.98 3.47 -5.13
C LEU A 155 13.18 4.29 -4.64
N VAL A 156 14.05 4.71 -5.54
CA VAL A 156 15.19 5.58 -5.21
C VAL A 156 14.69 6.92 -4.65
N ASN A 157 13.70 7.52 -5.30
CA ASN A 157 13.13 8.80 -4.87
C ASN A 157 12.33 8.72 -3.57
N SER A 158 11.81 7.53 -3.25
CA SER A 158 11.03 7.30 -2.02
C SER A 158 11.88 6.98 -0.80
N ALA A 159 13.18 6.73 -0.97
CA ALA A 159 14.12 6.34 0.08
C ALA A 159 13.63 5.14 0.93
N LYS A 160 12.93 4.19 0.30
CA LYS A 160 12.37 3.00 0.94
C LYS A 160 13.31 1.80 0.86
N ALA A 161 13.22 0.91 1.85
CA ALA A 161 13.91 -0.37 1.80
C ALA A 161 13.15 -1.34 0.89
N VAL A 162 13.89 -2.03 0.02
CA VAL A 162 13.31 -3.00 -0.92
C VAL A 162 14.07 -4.33 -0.80
N ILE A 163 13.32 -5.41 -0.68
CA ILE A 163 13.87 -6.77 -0.70
C ILE A 163 13.26 -7.48 -1.91
N VAL A 164 14.12 -7.92 -2.82
CA VAL A 164 13.72 -8.62 -4.04
C VAL A 164 14.14 -10.07 -3.95
N ILE A 165 13.20 -10.97 -4.21
CA ILE A 165 13.47 -12.41 -4.34
C ILE A 165 13.57 -12.70 -5.83
N SER A 166 14.74 -13.15 -6.27
CA SER A 166 15.01 -13.48 -7.66
C SER A 166 15.79 -14.78 -7.76
N HIS A 167 15.51 -15.56 -8.80
CA HIS A 167 16.23 -16.79 -9.11
C HIS A 167 17.26 -16.63 -10.23
N ASP A 168 17.39 -15.43 -10.78
CA ASP A 168 18.35 -15.08 -11.84
C ASP A 168 19.62 -14.42 -11.28
#